data_26d48428748e71707f8e69a9dd2bc602
#
_entry.id   26d48428748e71707f8e69a9dd2bc602
#
_cell.length_a   1.000
_cell.length_b   1.000
_cell.length_c   1.000
_cell.angle_alpha   90.00
_cell.angle_beta   90.00
_cell.angle_gamma   90.00
#
_symmetry.space_group_name_H-M   'P 1'
#
loop_
_entity.id
_entity.type
_entity.pdbx_description
1 polymer ?
#
loop_
_entity_poly.entity_id
_entity_poly.type
_entity_poly.pdbx_seq_one_letter_code
_entity_poly.pdbx_strand_id
1 'polypeptide(L)'
;MGSKNALVKKRIITHYIYNGSSTIPDLSKELDLSVPTVTKFIGEMCEDGYINDYGKLETSGGRHPNLYGLNPESGYFIGVDIKRFAVNIGLINFKGDMVELKMNIPYKFENSIEGMNELCKLILNFIKKLPINKEKILNINVNVSGWVNPESGYSFSQFNFEERPLADVLSEKLGHKVTIDNDTRAMTYGEYMQGCVKGEKDIIFVNVSWGVGIGIIIDGKVYTGKSGFSGEFGHVNAYDNEIICHCGKKGCLETEASGSALHRILLERIKSGESSILSTRISGEEDPITLDEIITAVNKEDLLCIEIVEEIGQKLGKQIAGLINIFNPELVIIGGTLSLTGDYITQPIKTAVRKYSLNLVNKDSAIITSKLKDKAGIVGACMLARSRMFES
;
A
#
# COMPACT_ATOMS: atom_id res chain seq x y z
N MET A 1 -6.83 14.14 -34.36
CA MET A 1 -5.39 13.82 -34.33
C MET A 1 -4.77 13.97 -32.94
N GLY A 2 -5.20 14.89 -32.07
CA GLY A 2 -4.62 15.07 -30.72
C GLY A 2 -4.72 13.87 -29.78
N SER A 3 -5.82 13.11 -29.82
CA SER A 3 -6.04 12.01 -28.87
C SER A 3 -5.12 10.79 -29.10
N LYS A 4 -4.78 10.46 -30.35
CA LYS A 4 -3.91 9.30 -30.67
C LYS A 4 -2.44 9.55 -30.28
N ASN A 5 -1.96 10.77 -30.48
CA ASN A 5 -0.59 11.15 -30.10
C ASN A 5 -0.45 11.19 -28.55
N ALA A 6 -1.46 11.71 -27.84
CA ALA A 6 -1.49 11.73 -26.40
C ALA A 6 -1.45 10.30 -25.81
N LEU A 7 -2.18 9.36 -26.44
CA LEU A 7 -2.19 7.96 -26.02
C LEU A 7 -0.80 7.30 -26.18
N VAL A 8 -0.08 7.61 -27.29
CA VAL A 8 1.28 7.06 -27.48
C VAL A 8 2.25 7.65 -26.45
N LYS A 9 2.24 8.98 -26.23
CA LYS A 9 3.08 9.62 -25.19
C LYS A 9 2.79 9.01 -23.80
N LYS A 10 1.50 8.77 -23.49
CA LYS A 10 1.09 8.13 -22.25
C LYS A 10 1.64 6.70 -22.11
N ARG A 11 1.55 5.87 -23.17
CA ARG A 11 2.13 4.51 -23.18
C ARG A 11 3.64 4.54 -22.95
N ILE A 12 4.36 5.51 -23.52
CA ILE A 12 5.81 5.69 -23.30
C ILE A 12 6.09 6.03 -21.84
N ILE A 13 5.37 6.99 -21.24
CA ILE A 13 5.51 7.33 -19.81
C ILE A 13 5.24 6.11 -18.93
N THR A 14 4.13 5.42 -19.18
CA THR A 14 3.75 4.22 -18.42
C THR A 14 4.83 3.16 -18.51
N HIS A 15 5.39 2.93 -19.71
CA HIS A 15 6.52 1.99 -19.87
C HIS A 15 7.70 2.38 -18.97
N TYR A 16 8.11 3.66 -18.98
CA TYR A 16 9.23 4.12 -18.13
C TYR A 16 8.93 4.07 -16.63
N ILE A 17 7.67 4.23 -16.24
CA ILE A 17 7.23 4.08 -14.83
C ILE A 17 7.48 2.66 -14.32
N TYR A 18 7.19 1.64 -15.13
CA TYR A 18 7.27 0.23 -14.72
C TYR A 18 8.63 -0.42 -15.03
N ASN A 19 9.26 -0.04 -16.15
CA ASN A 19 10.45 -0.73 -16.66
C ASN A 19 11.72 0.10 -16.56
N GLY A 20 11.62 1.39 -16.15
CA GLY A 20 12.77 2.30 -16.09
C GLY A 20 13.24 2.77 -17.47
N SER A 21 14.45 3.34 -17.53
CA SER A 21 15.03 3.89 -18.76
C SER A 21 15.33 2.79 -19.78
N SER A 22 15.11 3.08 -21.05
CA SER A 22 15.34 2.13 -22.16
C SER A 22 15.86 2.84 -23.42
N THR A 23 16.35 2.05 -24.39
CA THR A 23 16.75 2.56 -25.70
C THR A 23 15.54 2.68 -26.64
N ILE A 24 15.66 3.50 -27.70
CA ILE A 24 14.60 3.62 -28.72
C ILE A 24 14.27 2.25 -29.38
N PRO A 25 15.26 1.40 -29.76
CA PRO A 25 14.96 0.08 -30.30
C PRO A 25 14.19 -0.82 -29.33
N ASP A 26 14.56 -0.85 -28.05
CA ASP A 26 13.87 -1.67 -27.04
C ASP A 26 12.44 -1.18 -26.84
N LEU A 27 12.26 0.14 -26.67
CA LEU A 27 10.95 0.75 -26.52
C LEU A 27 10.04 0.51 -27.74
N SER A 28 10.62 0.54 -28.96
CA SER A 28 9.92 0.22 -30.22
C SER A 28 9.38 -1.20 -30.20
N LYS A 29 10.21 -2.16 -29.78
CA LYS A 29 9.83 -3.58 -29.68
C LYS A 29 8.76 -3.83 -28.61
N GLU A 30 8.92 -3.26 -27.43
CA GLU A 30 8.01 -3.50 -26.30
C GLU A 30 6.65 -2.81 -26.46
N LEU A 31 6.61 -1.66 -27.12
CA LEU A 31 5.36 -0.96 -27.37
C LEU A 31 4.69 -1.34 -28.72
N ASP A 32 5.32 -2.22 -29.50
CA ASP A 32 4.87 -2.58 -30.87
C ASP A 32 4.66 -1.33 -31.74
N LEU A 33 5.66 -0.46 -31.77
CA LEU A 33 5.66 0.80 -32.54
C LEU A 33 6.88 0.83 -33.48
N SER A 34 6.79 1.51 -34.61
CA SER A 34 7.94 1.69 -35.48
C SER A 34 9.03 2.56 -34.85
N VAL A 35 10.30 2.28 -35.11
CA VAL A 35 11.44 3.08 -34.61
C VAL A 35 11.29 4.57 -34.99
N PRO A 36 10.89 4.97 -36.21
CA PRO A 36 10.66 6.38 -36.53
C PRO A 36 9.56 7.02 -35.66
N THR A 37 8.49 6.28 -35.35
CA THR A 37 7.41 6.77 -34.49
C THR A 37 7.93 7.01 -33.06
N VAL A 38 8.64 6.06 -32.49
CA VAL A 38 9.22 6.21 -31.14
C VAL A 38 10.23 7.37 -31.12
N THR A 39 11.14 7.46 -32.11
CA THR A 39 12.12 8.55 -32.21
C THR A 39 11.44 9.92 -32.21
N LYS A 40 10.34 10.08 -33.00
CA LYS A 40 9.58 11.32 -33.05
C LYS A 40 9.02 11.69 -31.68
N PHE A 41 8.31 10.75 -31.01
CA PHE A 41 7.69 11.06 -29.71
C PHE A 41 8.72 11.26 -28.59
N ILE A 42 9.84 10.52 -28.59
CA ILE A 42 10.93 10.75 -27.63
C ILE A 42 11.52 12.15 -27.83
N GLY A 43 11.77 12.57 -29.08
CA GLY A 43 12.24 13.93 -29.40
C GLY A 43 11.28 15.01 -28.86
N GLU A 44 9.98 14.91 -29.20
CA GLU A 44 8.95 15.84 -28.68
C GLU A 44 8.93 15.86 -27.15
N MET A 45 8.99 14.71 -26.50
CA MET A 45 8.93 14.61 -25.03
C MET A 45 10.22 15.08 -24.33
N CYS A 46 11.36 15.04 -25.02
CA CYS A 46 12.59 15.67 -24.54
C CYS A 46 12.48 17.21 -24.63
N GLU A 47 11.96 17.74 -25.74
CA GLU A 47 11.68 19.17 -25.89
C GLU A 47 10.65 19.69 -24.88
N ASP A 48 9.59 18.91 -24.62
CA ASP A 48 8.57 19.20 -23.62
C ASP A 48 9.10 19.04 -22.16
N GLY A 49 10.31 18.50 -21.96
CA GLY A 49 10.97 18.33 -20.67
C GLY A 49 10.50 17.14 -19.85
N TYR A 50 9.72 16.20 -20.40
CA TYR A 50 9.26 14.99 -19.69
C TYR A 50 10.28 13.84 -19.69
N ILE A 51 11.16 13.80 -20.68
CA ILE A 51 12.17 12.75 -20.88
C ILE A 51 13.54 13.39 -20.98
N ASN A 52 14.53 12.73 -20.37
CA ASN A 52 15.95 13.05 -20.51
C ASN A 52 16.65 12.02 -21.38
N ASP A 53 17.63 12.47 -22.16
CA ASP A 53 18.66 11.65 -22.77
C ASP A 53 19.78 11.45 -21.72
N TYR A 54 19.95 10.23 -21.25
CA TYR A 54 20.97 9.86 -20.26
C TYR A 54 22.31 9.46 -20.90
N GLY A 55 22.44 9.67 -22.20
CA GLY A 55 23.68 9.37 -22.93
C GLY A 55 23.76 7.93 -23.42
N LYS A 56 24.94 7.55 -23.88
CA LYS A 56 25.20 6.26 -24.51
C LYS A 56 25.29 5.15 -23.49
N LEU A 57 24.58 4.04 -23.76
CA LEU A 57 24.71 2.81 -23.01
C LEU A 57 26.09 2.17 -23.32
N GLU A 58 26.89 1.88 -22.29
CA GLU A 58 28.11 1.10 -22.44
C GLU A 58 27.73 -0.37 -22.75
N THR A 59 28.08 -0.80 -23.97
CA THR A 59 27.90 -2.18 -24.42
C THR A 59 29.24 -2.77 -24.75
N SER A 60 29.44 -4.05 -24.56
CA SER A 60 30.68 -4.78 -24.78
C SER A 60 31.06 -4.95 -26.28
N GLY A 61 30.33 -4.32 -27.20
CA GLY A 61 30.61 -4.32 -28.64
C GLY A 61 29.45 -3.80 -29.47
N GLY A 62 29.71 -3.08 -30.57
CA GLY A 62 28.72 -2.60 -31.52
C GLY A 62 28.29 -1.15 -31.30
N ARG A 63 27.16 -0.75 -31.93
CA ARG A 63 26.62 0.60 -31.86
C ARG A 63 26.07 0.88 -30.43
N HIS A 64 26.54 1.94 -29.80
CA HIS A 64 26.09 2.38 -28.48
C HIS A 64 24.81 3.25 -28.62
N PRO A 65 23.60 2.68 -28.38
CA PRO A 65 22.37 3.47 -28.44
C PRO A 65 22.26 4.39 -27.22
N ASN A 66 21.58 5.54 -27.39
CA ASN A 66 21.25 6.41 -26.26
C ASN A 66 20.16 5.80 -25.39
N LEU A 67 20.30 6.02 -24.09
CA LEU A 67 19.34 5.63 -23.06
C LEU A 67 18.44 6.83 -22.75
N TYR A 68 17.14 6.62 -22.82
CA TYR A 68 16.11 7.63 -22.52
C TYR A 68 15.28 7.21 -21.32
N GLY A 69 14.81 8.18 -20.53
CA GLY A 69 13.97 7.90 -19.36
C GLY A 69 13.31 9.17 -18.82
N LEU A 70 12.48 9.01 -17.79
CA LEU A 70 11.73 10.11 -17.18
C LEU A 70 12.67 11.19 -16.62
N ASN A 71 12.33 12.46 -16.85
CA ASN A 71 13.00 13.59 -16.22
C ASN A 71 12.47 13.76 -14.78
N PRO A 72 13.29 13.61 -13.73
CA PRO A 72 12.85 13.73 -12.34
C PRO A 72 12.20 15.07 -12.01
N GLU A 73 12.58 16.14 -12.69
CA GLU A 73 12.15 17.51 -12.38
C GLU A 73 10.87 17.94 -13.14
N SER A 74 10.31 17.07 -13.99
CA SER A 74 9.13 17.41 -14.78
C SER A 74 7.83 17.48 -13.96
N GLY A 75 7.81 16.88 -12.79
CA GLY A 75 6.66 16.93 -11.89
C GLY A 75 6.89 16.21 -10.57
N TYR A 76 5.98 16.40 -9.65
CA TYR A 76 6.03 15.81 -8.31
C TYR A 76 4.67 15.23 -7.92
N PHE A 77 4.69 14.23 -7.05
CA PHE A 77 3.51 13.58 -6.52
C PHE A 77 3.61 13.47 -5.01
N ILE A 78 2.49 13.70 -4.33
CA ILE A 78 2.41 13.60 -2.88
C ILE A 78 1.57 12.37 -2.51
N GLY A 79 2.08 11.58 -1.60
CA GLY A 79 1.30 10.54 -0.91
C GLY A 79 0.95 11.00 0.49
N VAL A 80 -0.22 10.60 0.95
CA VAL A 80 -0.70 10.80 2.33
C VAL A 80 -1.25 9.48 2.83
N ASP A 81 -0.74 9.00 3.96
CA ASP A 81 -1.15 7.73 4.56
C ASP A 81 -1.71 8.00 5.96
N ILE A 82 -3.03 7.91 6.09
CA ILE A 82 -3.74 8.21 7.35
C ILE A 82 -3.73 6.97 8.23
N LYS A 83 -3.20 7.13 9.45
CA LYS A 83 -3.26 6.14 10.52
C LYS A 83 -4.15 6.64 11.66
N ARG A 84 -4.48 5.77 12.60
CA ARG A 84 -5.37 6.11 13.72
C ARG A 84 -4.87 7.29 14.56
N PHE A 85 -3.56 7.37 14.80
CA PHE A 85 -2.94 8.39 15.69
C PHE A 85 -1.83 9.18 15.00
N ALA A 86 -1.65 9.02 13.70
CA ALA A 86 -0.62 9.71 12.94
C ALA A 86 -1.02 9.85 11.47
N VAL A 87 -0.35 10.75 10.77
CA VAL A 87 -0.34 10.80 9.32
C VAL A 87 1.10 10.78 8.80
N ASN A 88 1.34 10.02 7.73
CA ASN A 88 2.58 10.04 6.99
C ASN A 88 2.39 10.81 5.70
N ILE A 89 3.34 11.66 5.33
CA ILE A 89 3.28 12.45 4.10
C ILE A 89 4.62 12.32 3.38
N GLY A 90 4.58 11.95 2.10
CA GLY A 90 5.76 11.79 1.26
C GLY A 90 5.65 12.54 -0.05
N LEU A 91 6.78 12.93 -0.61
CA LEU A 91 6.92 13.54 -1.92
C LEU A 91 7.85 12.68 -2.76
N ILE A 92 7.42 12.31 -3.96
CA ILE A 92 8.28 11.72 -4.98
C ILE A 92 8.41 12.64 -6.19
N ASN A 93 9.53 12.53 -6.91
CA ASN A 93 9.71 13.18 -8.19
C ASN A 93 8.99 12.40 -9.32
N PHE A 94 9.05 12.90 -10.55
CA PHE A 94 8.38 12.28 -11.70
C PHE A 94 8.89 10.87 -12.00
N LYS A 95 10.16 10.61 -11.74
CA LYS A 95 10.79 9.28 -11.89
C LYS A 95 10.30 8.29 -10.81
N GLY A 96 9.90 8.79 -9.65
CA GLY A 96 9.43 7.99 -8.51
C GLY A 96 10.42 7.89 -7.35
N ASP A 97 11.51 8.66 -7.41
CA ASP A 97 12.47 8.71 -6.30
C ASP A 97 11.86 9.54 -5.15
N MET A 98 12.05 9.09 -3.92
CA MET A 98 11.59 9.79 -2.72
C MET A 98 12.42 11.06 -2.50
N VAL A 99 11.76 12.22 -2.50
CA VAL A 99 12.38 13.53 -2.32
C VAL A 99 12.29 14.01 -0.88
N GLU A 100 11.13 13.86 -0.26
CA GLU A 100 10.87 14.23 1.13
C GLU A 100 9.91 13.22 1.76
N LEU A 101 10.14 12.89 3.03
CA LEU A 101 9.31 11.97 3.77
C LEU A 101 9.17 12.43 5.22
N LYS A 102 7.94 12.59 5.69
CA LYS A 102 7.60 12.83 7.09
C LYS A 102 6.73 11.70 7.61
N MET A 103 7.27 10.97 8.57
CA MET A 103 6.60 9.86 9.23
C MET A 103 6.06 10.28 10.59
N ASN A 104 4.95 9.64 10.99
CA ASN A 104 4.37 9.74 12.32
C ASN A 104 4.09 11.19 12.77
N ILE A 105 3.59 12.04 11.85
CA ILE A 105 3.10 13.38 12.21
C ILE A 105 1.89 13.17 13.13
N PRO A 106 1.88 13.73 14.36
CA PRO A 106 0.75 13.57 15.27
C PRO A 106 -0.56 14.02 14.63
N TYR A 107 -1.52 13.14 14.57
CA TYR A 107 -2.86 13.35 14.04
C TYR A 107 -3.79 12.29 14.60
N LYS A 108 -4.84 12.68 15.30
CA LYS A 108 -5.88 11.77 15.76
C LYS A 108 -7.00 11.77 14.73
N PHE A 109 -7.21 10.64 14.07
CA PHE A 109 -8.30 10.53 13.12
C PHE A 109 -9.64 10.75 13.81
N GLU A 110 -10.42 11.70 13.32
CA GLU A 110 -11.81 11.97 13.70
C GLU A 110 -12.66 12.05 12.44
N ASN A 111 -13.76 11.30 12.40
CA ASN A 111 -14.70 11.32 11.27
C ASN A 111 -15.61 12.55 11.36
N SER A 112 -15.00 13.74 11.24
CA SER A 112 -15.63 15.04 11.38
C SER A 112 -15.05 16.06 10.40
N ILE A 113 -15.74 17.19 10.23
CA ILE A 113 -15.25 18.32 9.42
C ILE A 113 -13.96 18.87 10.02
N GLU A 114 -13.87 18.93 11.35
CA GLU A 114 -12.70 19.41 12.09
C GLU A 114 -11.49 18.50 11.83
N GLY A 115 -11.67 17.18 11.93
CA GLY A 115 -10.61 16.20 11.62
C GLY A 115 -10.13 16.31 10.19
N MET A 116 -11.03 16.46 9.22
CA MET A 116 -10.67 16.68 7.82
C MET A 116 -9.91 18.00 7.61
N ASN A 117 -10.33 19.09 8.26
CA ASN A 117 -9.66 20.38 8.17
C ASN A 117 -8.25 20.33 8.77
N GLU A 118 -8.07 19.61 9.89
CA GLU A 118 -6.75 19.41 10.49
C GLU A 118 -5.84 18.62 9.55
N LEU A 119 -6.33 17.54 8.94
CA LEU A 119 -5.60 16.78 7.91
C LEU A 119 -5.14 17.69 6.77
N CYS A 120 -6.06 18.49 6.21
CA CYS A 120 -5.73 19.43 5.13
C CYS A 120 -4.67 20.44 5.56
N LYS A 121 -4.75 20.97 6.80
CA LYS A 121 -3.75 21.88 7.36
C LYS A 121 -2.36 21.23 7.44
N LEU A 122 -2.26 19.97 7.85
CA LEU A 122 -1.00 19.24 7.91
C LEU A 122 -0.39 19.05 6.51
N ILE A 123 -1.21 18.69 5.53
CA ILE A 123 -0.79 18.52 4.13
C ILE A 123 -0.31 19.87 3.55
N LEU A 124 -1.07 20.95 3.74
CA LEU A 124 -0.69 22.30 3.27
C LEU A 124 0.59 22.79 3.93
N ASN A 125 0.78 22.52 5.22
CA ASN A 125 2.01 22.85 5.94
C ASN A 125 3.23 22.07 5.41
N PHE A 126 3.03 20.80 5.04
CA PHE A 126 4.06 20.02 4.36
C PHE A 126 4.41 20.63 3.01
N ILE A 127 3.42 20.89 2.14
CA ILE A 127 3.59 21.51 0.83
C ILE A 127 4.33 22.84 0.91
N LYS A 128 3.96 23.71 1.87
CA LYS A 128 4.56 25.02 2.06
C LYS A 128 6.08 24.94 2.29
N LYS A 129 6.56 23.92 3.00
CA LYS A 129 7.96 23.74 3.37
C LYS A 129 8.83 23.08 2.27
N LEU A 130 8.22 22.54 1.22
CA LEU A 130 8.96 21.86 0.17
C LEU A 130 9.82 22.85 -0.64
N PRO A 131 11.09 22.52 -0.98
CA PRO A 131 11.97 23.37 -1.77
C PRO A 131 11.76 23.19 -3.28
N ILE A 132 10.50 23.09 -3.73
CA ILE A 132 10.11 22.87 -5.13
C ILE A 132 9.12 23.92 -5.61
N ASN A 133 8.96 24.09 -6.94
CA ASN A 133 7.83 24.82 -7.48
C ASN A 133 6.53 24.04 -7.26
N LYS A 134 5.58 24.63 -6.51
CA LYS A 134 4.31 24.01 -6.11
C LYS A 134 3.39 23.74 -7.30
N GLU A 135 3.48 24.51 -8.38
CA GLU A 135 2.74 24.29 -9.62
C GLU A 135 3.11 22.97 -10.32
N LYS A 136 4.29 22.41 -9.99
CA LYS A 136 4.73 21.11 -10.48
C LYS A 136 4.18 19.92 -9.65
N ILE A 137 3.39 20.14 -8.61
CA ILE A 137 2.67 19.08 -7.91
C ILE A 137 1.48 18.66 -8.78
N LEU A 138 1.58 17.49 -9.38
CA LEU A 138 0.63 17.01 -10.38
C LEU A 138 -0.57 16.29 -9.77
N ASN A 139 -0.36 15.58 -8.68
CA ASN A 139 -1.42 14.83 -7.98
C ASN A 139 -1.04 14.56 -6.53
N ILE A 140 -2.03 14.49 -5.67
CA ILE A 140 -1.92 14.03 -4.27
C ILE A 140 -2.80 12.78 -4.15
N ASN A 141 -2.28 11.68 -3.61
CA ASN A 141 -3.10 10.51 -3.28
C ASN A 141 -3.21 10.37 -1.76
N VAL A 142 -4.44 10.22 -1.27
CA VAL A 142 -4.73 10.05 0.15
C VAL A 142 -5.24 8.63 0.40
N ASN A 143 -4.48 7.85 1.17
CA ASN A 143 -4.93 6.54 1.62
C ASN A 143 -5.90 6.71 2.79
N VAL A 144 -7.05 6.08 2.68
CA VAL A 144 -8.07 6.01 3.73
C VAL A 144 -8.41 4.55 4.03
N SER A 145 -8.70 4.24 5.27
CA SER A 145 -9.06 2.87 5.67
C SER A 145 -10.53 2.57 5.35
N GLY A 146 -10.82 1.30 5.07
CA GLY A 146 -12.17 0.79 4.80
C GLY A 146 -12.58 0.92 3.34
N TRP A 147 -13.85 1.11 3.10
CA TRP A 147 -14.46 1.02 1.76
C TRP A 147 -14.23 2.29 0.95
N VAL A 148 -13.46 2.17 -0.12
CA VAL A 148 -13.08 3.28 -1.00
C VAL A 148 -13.29 2.88 -2.45
N ASN A 149 -14.03 3.70 -3.18
CA ASN A 149 -14.10 3.61 -4.64
C ASN A 149 -13.11 4.63 -5.24
N PRO A 150 -11.97 4.19 -5.74
CA PRO A 150 -10.93 5.09 -6.23
C PRO A 150 -11.28 5.76 -7.58
N GLU A 151 -12.19 5.18 -8.36
CA GLU A 151 -12.61 5.75 -9.64
C GLU A 151 -13.58 6.91 -9.46
N SER A 152 -14.55 6.75 -8.56
CA SER A 152 -15.54 7.79 -8.26
C SER A 152 -15.08 8.77 -7.17
N GLY A 153 -13.99 8.46 -6.46
CA GLY A 153 -13.45 9.31 -5.39
C GLY A 153 -14.26 9.31 -4.11
N TYR A 154 -15.16 8.33 -3.91
CA TYR A 154 -15.95 8.19 -2.68
C TYR A 154 -15.27 7.33 -1.63
N SER A 155 -15.34 7.78 -0.38
CA SER A 155 -15.07 6.99 0.82
C SER A 155 -16.38 6.71 1.53
N PHE A 156 -16.60 5.44 1.92
CA PHE A 156 -17.82 5.01 2.60
C PHE A 156 -17.59 4.69 4.09
N SER A 157 -16.35 4.81 4.54
CA SER A 157 -15.95 4.49 5.92
C SER A 157 -15.38 5.69 6.66
N GLN A 158 -14.48 6.44 6.04
CA GLN A 158 -13.85 7.61 6.62
C GLN A 158 -14.29 8.88 5.90
N PHE A 159 -14.52 9.96 6.62
CA PHE A 159 -15.06 11.23 6.11
C PHE A 159 -16.35 11.07 5.28
N ASN A 160 -17.16 10.09 5.66
CA ASN A 160 -18.39 9.71 4.96
C ASN A 160 -19.62 10.59 5.31
N PHE A 161 -19.39 11.69 6.00
CA PHE A 161 -20.40 12.71 6.29
C PHE A 161 -20.63 13.67 5.09
N GLU A 162 -19.75 13.64 4.09
CA GLU A 162 -19.87 14.41 2.86
C GLU A 162 -20.65 13.63 1.80
N GLU A 163 -21.63 14.28 1.16
CA GLU A 163 -22.40 13.68 0.06
C GLU A 163 -21.63 13.67 -1.26
N ARG A 164 -20.61 14.55 -1.41
CA ARG A 164 -19.74 14.65 -2.58
C ARG A 164 -18.56 13.67 -2.51
N PRO A 165 -17.95 13.33 -3.65
CA PRO A 165 -16.71 12.56 -3.63
C PRO A 165 -15.66 13.18 -2.72
N LEU A 166 -15.10 12.41 -1.80
CA LEU A 166 -14.06 12.89 -0.88
C LEU A 166 -12.84 13.46 -1.65
N ALA A 167 -12.51 12.85 -2.80
CA ALA A 167 -11.44 13.33 -3.66
C ALA A 167 -11.67 14.77 -4.15
N ASP A 168 -12.91 15.13 -4.49
CA ASP A 168 -13.26 16.48 -4.96
C ASP A 168 -13.20 17.49 -3.81
N VAL A 169 -13.74 17.12 -2.64
CA VAL A 169 -13.72 17.96 -1.44
C VAL A 169 -12.28 18.26 -1.01
N LEU A 170 -11.42 17.25 -1.00
CA LEU A 170 -10.00 17.42 -0.69
C LEU A 170 -9.27 18.23 -1.77
N SER A 171 -9.62 18.05 -3.05
CA SER A 171 -9.03 18.84 -4.15
C SER A 171 -9.33 20.33 -4.00
N GLU A 172 -10.56 20.69 -3.67
CA GLU A 172 -10.96 22.08 -3.42
C GLU A 172 -10.20 22.67 -2.21
N LYS A 173 -10.12 21.93 -1.10
CA LYS A 173 -9.45 22.39 0.13
C LYS A 173 -7.94 22.53 -0.03
N LEU A 174 -7.30 21.67 -0.81
CA LEU A 174 -5.84 21.65 -0.99
C LEU A 174 -5.36 22.48 -2.19
N GLY A 175 -6.26 22.84 -3.10
CA GLY A 175 -5.91 23.56 -4.34
C GLY A 175 -5.07 22.75 -5.32
N HIS A 176 -5.10 21.42 -5.21
CA HIS A 176 -4.39 20.47 -6.05
C HIS A 176 -5.31 19.31 -6.41
N LYS A 177 -5.05 18.63 -7.53
CA LYS A 177 -5.74 17.37 -7.84
C LYS A 177 -5.51 16.36 -6.74
N VAL A 178 -6.58 15.73 -6.23
CA VAL A 178 -6.51 14.68 -5.22
C VAL A 178 -7.18 13.42 -5.76
N THR A 179 -6.56 12.28 -5.48
CA THR A 179 -7.13 10.95 -5.63
C THR A 179 -7.12 10.26 -4.26
N ILE A 180 -8.00 9.30 -4.07
CA ILE A 180 -8.03 8.51 -2.85
C ILE A 180 -7.92 7.03 -3.18
N ASP A 181 -7.38 6.25 -2.25
CA ASP A 181 -7.38 4.79 -2.35
C ASP A 181 -7.45 4.14 -0.97
N ASN A 182 -7.73 2.83 -0.94
CA ASN A 182 -7.69 2.05 0.28
C ASN A 182 -6.24 1.85 0.75
N ASP A 183 -6.01 1.93 2.07
CA ASP A 183 -4.69 1.82 2.70
C ASP A 183 -3.98 0.49 2.37
N THR A 184 -4.69 -0.65 2.43
CA THR A 184 -4.12 -1.97 2.13
C THR A 184 -3.75 -2.11 0.66
N ARG A 185 -4.58 -1.57 -0.26
CA ARG A 185 -4.22 -1.54 -1.69
C ARG A 185 -2.99 -0.67 -1.93
N ALA A 186 -2.89 0.47 -1.25
CA ALA A 186 -1.70 1.31 -1.34
C ALA A 186 -0.45 0.56 -0.84
N MET A 187 -0.51 -0.12 0.32
CA MET A 187 0.59 -0.93 0.83
C MET A 187 1.02 -1.99 -0.18
N THR A 188 0.05 -2.67 -0.80
CA THR A 188 0.27 -3.68 -1.85
C THR A 188 1.01 -3.09 -3.04
N TYR A 189 0.54 -1.93 -3.52
CA TYR A 189 1.16 -1.25 -4.66
C TYR A 189 2.55 -0.71 -4.33
N GLY A 190 2.78 -0.28 -3.09
CA GLY A 190 4.10 0.12 -2.61
C GLY A 190 5.11 -1.02 -2.67
N GLU A 191 4.73 -2.21 -2.17
CA GLU A 191 5.58 -3.41 -2.24
C GLU A 191 5.81 -3.88 -3.68
N TYR A 192 4.80 -3.76 -4.53
CA TYR A 192 4.91 -4.07 -5.95
C TYR A 192 5.92 -3.17 -6.67
N MET A 193 5.85 -1.87 -6.43
CA MET A 193 6.66 -0.88 -7.15
C MET A 193 8.07 -0.68 -6.61
N GLN A 194 8.28 -0.76 -5.29
CA GLN A 194 9.56 -0.43 -4.64
C GLN A 194 9.95 -1.38 -3.50
N GLY A 195 9.17 -2.41 -3.27
CA GLY A 195 9.37 -3.32 -2.14
C GLY A 195 10.12 -4.60 -2.49
N CYS A 196 9.48 -5.72 -2.17
CA CYS A 196 10.05 -7.06 -2.27
C CYS A 196 9.76 -7.78 -3.59
N VAL A 197 8.91 -7.23 -4.46
CA VAL A 197 8.54 -7.83 -5.75
C VAL A 197 9.67 -7.67 -6.76
N LYS A 198 9.99 -8.74 -7.50
CA LYS A 198 11.11 -8.80 -8.45
C LYS A 198 10.70 -9.17 -9.88
N GLY A 199 9.42 -9.04 -10.20
CA GLY A 199 8.87 -9.36 -11.52
C GLY A 199 7.67 -10.29 -11.45
N GLU A 200 7.29 -10.75 -10.24
CA GLU A 200 6.06 -11.50 -10.02
C GLU A 200 4.85 -10.63 -10.38
N LYS A 201 3.83 -11.23 -10.99
CA LYS A 201 2.66 -10.54 -11.50
C LYS A 201 1.38 -10.86 -10.74
N ASP A 202 1.33 -12.02 -10.08
CA ASP A 202 0.17 -12.49 -9.33
C ASP A 202 0.52 -12.51 -7.84
N ILE A 203 0.03 -11.51 -7.10
CA ILE A 203 0.47 -11.22 -5.74
C ILE A 203 -0.72 -11.04 -4.82
N ILE A 204 -0.63 -11.59 -3.63
CA ILE A 204 -1.53 -11.28 -2.51
C ILE A 204 -0.70 -10.63 -1.39
N PHE A 205 -1.03 -9.41 -1.04
CA PHE A 205 -0.50 -8.74 0.15
C PHE A 205 -1.51 -8.89 1.29
N VAL A 206 -1.07 -9.40 2.43
CA VAL A 206 -1.90 -9.57 3.63
C VAL A 206 -1.49 -8.50 4.64
N ASN A 207 -2.34 -7.50 4.82
CA ASN A 207 -2.17 -6.47 5.84
C ASN A 207 -2.73 -6.96 7.17
N VAL A 208 -1.86 -7.25 8.14
CA VAL A 208 -2.26 -7.61 9.50
C VAL A 208 -1.86 -6.47 10.43
N SER A 209 -2.76 -5.52 10.60
CA SER A 209 -2.61 -4.36 11.48
C SER A 209 -3.68 -4.39 12.58
N TRP A 210 -4.25 -3.27 12.97
CA TRP A 210 -5.41 -3.28 13.88
C TRP A 210 -6.55 -4.14 13.37
N GLY A 211 -6.87 -4.05 12.06
CA GLY A 211 -7.72 -4.96 11.31
C GLY A 211 -6.93 -5.91 10.41
N VAL A 212 -7.65 -6.63 9.54
CA VAL A 212 -7.09 -7.51 8.52
C VAL A 212 -7.70 -7.20 7.16
N GLY A 213 -6.85 -7.00 6.16
CA GLY A 213 -7.26 -6.84 4.77
C GLY A 213 -6.27 -7.49 3.82
N ILE A 214 -6.65 -7.64 2.56
CA ILE A 214 -5.72 -8.03 1.51
C ILE A 214 -5.74 -7.05 0.35
N GLY A 215 -4.60 -6.88 -0.28
CA GLY A 215 -4.52 -6.30 -1.62
C GLY A 215 -4.12 -7.37 -2.61
N ILE A 216 -4.67 -7.28 -3.80
CA ILE A 216 -4.54 -8.31 -4.84
C ILE A 216 -3.99 -7.66 -6.09
N ILE A 217 -2.94 -8.25 -6.66
CA ILE A 217 -2.41 -7.91 -8.00
C ILE A 217 -2.59 -9.15 -8.86
N ILE A 218 -3.16 -8.97 -10.06
CA ILE A 218 -3.34 -10.00 -11.08
C ILE A 218 -2.77 -9.47 -12.39
N ASP A 219 -1.92 -10.24 -13.02
CA ASP A 219 -1.20 -9.86 -14.26
C ASP A 219 -0.56 -8.46 -14.16
N GLY A 220 0.07 -8.17 -13.00
CA GLY A 220 0.76 -6.90 -12.73
C GLY A 220 -0.16 -5.71 -12.46
N LYS A 221 -1.47 -5.92 -12.31
CA LYS A 221 -2.47 -4.84 -12.07
C LYS A 221 -3.18 -5.03 -10.75
N VAL A 222 -3.35 -3.92 -10.04
CA VAL A 222 -4.13 -3.91 -8.80
C VAL A 222 -5.59 -4.26 -9.10
N TYR A 223 -6.09 -5.33 -8.47
CA TYR A 223 -7.48 -5.74 -8.58
C TYR A 223 -8.33 -5.00 -7.56
N THR A 224 -9.26 -4.19 -8.05
CA THR A 224 -10.15 -3.37 -7.21
C THR A 224 -11.56 -3.95 -7.05
N GLY A 225 -11.91 -4.95 -7.87
CA GLY A 225 -13.30 -5.43 -7.99
C GLY A 225 -14.19 -4.40 -8.70
N LYS A 226 -15.50 -4.68 -8.76
CA LYS A 226 -16.48 -3.85 -9.49
C LYS A 226 -16.58 -2.41 -8.96
N SER A 227 -16.53 -2.24 -7.64
CA SER A 227 -16.83 -0.96 -6.97
C SER A 227 -15.69 -0.48 -6.06
N GLY A 228 -14.50 -1.07 -6.20
CA GLY A 228 -13.35 -0.74 -5.36
C GLY A 228 -13.35 -1.45 -4.00
N PHE A 229 -14.15 -2.49 -3.80
CA PHE A 229 -14.31 -3.17 -2.50
C PHE A 229 -13.70 -4.58 -2.47
N SER A 230 -12.75 -4.89 -3.35
CA SER A 230 -12.00 -6.14 -3.24
C SER A 230 -11.07 -6.13 -2.03
N GLY A 231 -10.81 -7.31 -1.48
CA GLY A 231 -9.81 -7.45 -0.41
C GLY A 231 -10.36 -7.42 1.02
N GLU A 232 -11.69 -7.44 1.21
CA GLU A 232 -12.37 -7.45 2.51
C GLU A 232 -12.20 -8.80 3.25
N PHE A 233 -10.98 -9.31 3.27
CA PHE A 233 -10.63 -10.64 3.80
C PHE A 233 -10.90 -10.78 5.30
N GLY A 234 -10.72 -9.71 6.05
CA GLY A 234 -11.03 -9.68 7.48
C GLY A 234 -12.50 -9.95 7.80
N HIS A 235 -13.40 -9.74 6.84
CA HIS A 235 -14.84 -9.92 7.00
C HIS A 235 -15.39 -11.23 6.43
N VAL A 236 -14.52 -12.12 5.96
CA VAL A 236 -14.90 -13.50 5.64
C VAL A 236 -15.36 -14.20 6.91
N ASN A 237 -16.54 -14.85 6.86
CA ASN A 237 -17.02 -15.68 7.97
C ASN A 237 -16.14 -16.93 8.09
N ALA A 238 -15.25 -16.93 9.08
CA ALA A 238 -14.23 -17.94 9.27
C ALA A 238 -14.42 -18.74 10.56
N TYR A 239 -15.21 -18.23 11.49
CA TYR A 239 -15.40 -18.80 12.82
C TYR A 239 -16.87 -18.80 13.23
N ASP A 240 -17.23 -19.83 13.97
CA ASP A 240 -18.53 -19.93 14.63
C ASP A 240 -18.39 -19.38 16.07
N ASN A 241 -18.42 -18.05 16.18
CA ASN A 241 -18.34 -17.35 17.47
C ASN A 241 -19.35 -16.20 17.55
N GLU A 242 -19.64 -15.74 18.77
CA GLU A 242 -20.59 -14.68 19.05
C GLU A 242 -19.99 -13.27 19.07
N ILE A 243 -18.70 -13.12 18.71
CA ILE A 243 -18.01 -11.84 18.72
C ILE A 243 -18.53 -10.99 17.56
N ILE A 244 -19.07 -9.82 17.89
CA ILE A 244 -19.58 -8.88 16.90
C ILE A 244 -18.38 -8.10 16.32
N CYS A 245 -18.17 -8.25 15.01
CA CYS A 245 -17.23 -7.44 14.26
C CYS A 245 -17.74 -6.00 14.09
N HIS A 246 -16.84 -5.03 13.93
CA HIS A 246 -17.24 -3.64 13.67
C HIS A 246 -18.08 -3.47 12.39
N CYS A 247 -18.05 -4.44 11.47
CA CYS A 247 -18.95 -4.47 10.30
C CYS A 247 -20.40 -4.90 10.64
N GLY A 248 -20.69 -5.19 11.91
CA GLY A 248 -22.01 -5.61 12.41
C GLY A 248 -22.32 -7.10 12.29
N LYS A 249 -21.39 -7.91 11.74
CA LYS A 249 -21.57 -9.37 11.57
C LYS A 249 -20.79 -10.15 12.62
N LYS A 250 -21.10 -11.43 12.79
CA LYS A 250 -20.39 -12.38 13.65
C LYS A 250 -19.52 -13.32 12.83
N GLY A 251 -18.51 -13.91 13.47
CA GLY A 251 -17.65 -14.93 12.86
C GLY A 251 -16.65 -14.42 11.85
N CYS A 252 -16.42 -13.11 11.73
CA CYS A 252 -15.43 -12.53 10.84
C CYS A 252 -14.00 -12.95 11.25
N LEU A 253 -13.15 -13.23 10.26
CA LEU A 253 -11.73 -13.54 10.47
C LEU A 253 -11.04 -12.52 11.38
N GLU A 254 -11.32 -11.24 11.18
CA GLU A 254 -10.72 -10.14 11.93
C GLU A 254 -10.94 -10.23 13.45
N THR A 255 -12.08 -10.76 13.90
CA THR A 255 -12.38 -10.89 15.33
C THR A 255 -11.45 -11.87 16.06
N GLU A 256 -10.76 -12.74 15.32
CA GLU A 256 -9.91 -13.81 15.86
C GLU A 256 -8.45 -13.73 15.39
N ALA A 257 -8.17 -12.96 14.34
CA ALA A 257 -6.86 -13.00 13.70
C ALA A 257 -6.40 -11.62 13.21
N SER A 258 -6.39 -10.64 14.10
CA SER A 258 -6.00 -9.24 13.84
C SER A 258 -5.25 -8.65 15.05
N GLY A 259 -4.76 -7.42 14.91
CA GLY A 259 -4.21 -6.66 16.03
C GLY A 259 -5.25 -6.33 17.10
N SER A 260 -6.51 -6.07 16.72
CA SER A 260 -7.58 -5.89 17.70
C SER A 260 -7.91 -7.18 18.44
N ALA A 261 -7.83 -8.34 17.77
CA ALA A 261 -7.95 -9.64 18.41
C ALA A 261 -6.79 -9.90 19.38
N LEU A 262 -5.55 -9.63 18.96
CA LEU A 262 -4.36 -9.71 19.81
C LEU A 262 -4.54 -8.88 21.08
N HIS A 263 -4.93 -7.64 20.94
CA HIS A 263 -5.14 -6.72 22.06
C HIS A 263 -6.22 -7.26 23.02
N ARG A 264 -7.39 -7.68 22.49
CA ARG A 264 -8.48 -8.24 23.29
C ARG A 264 -8.04 -9.50 24.05
N ILE A 265 -7.46 -10.47 23.36
CA ILE A 265 -7.03 -11.73 23.94
C ILE A 265 -5.97 -11.51 25.03
N LEU A 266 -5.00 -10.60 24.80
CA LEU A 266 -3.99 -10.25 25.80
C LEU A 266 -4.64 -9.71 27.08
N LEU A 267 -5.58 -8.77 26.95
CA LEU A 267 -6.28 -8.20 28.12
C LEU A 267 -7.10 -9.26 28.87
N GLU A 268 -7.77 -10.18 28.16
CA GLU A 268 -8.54 -11.28 28.74
C GLU A 268 -7.64 -12.24 29.50
N ARG A 269 -6.49 -12.65 28.93
CA ARG A 269 -5.55 -13.60 29.54
C ARG A 269 -4.85 -12.98 30.76
N ILE A 270 -4.45 -11.71 30.73
CA ILE A 270 -3.89 -11.03 31.90
C ILE A 270 -4.92 -10.90 33.03
N LYS A 271 -6.18 -10.55 32.69
CA LYS A 271 -7.27 -10.51 33.70
C LYS A 271 -7.57 -11.86 34.30
N SER A 272 -7.34 -12.97 33.60
CA SER A 272 -7.48 -14.33 34.12
C SER A 272 -6.30 -14.78 34.98
N GLY A 273 -5.27 -13.95 35.15
CA GLY A 273 -4.14 -14.19 36.05
C GLY A 273 -2.85 -14.60 35.34
N GLU A 274 -2.79 -14.59 33.99
CA GLU A 274 -1.56 -14.87 33.27
C GLU A 274 -0.58 -13.67 33.33
N SER A 275 0.71 -13.97 33.40
CA SER A 275 1.75 -12.95 33.59
C SER A 275 2.31 -12.45 32.26
N SER A 276 2.44 -11.15 32.13
CA SER A 276 3.14 -10.45 31.05
C SER A 276 3.89 -9.24 31.59
N ILE A 277 4.92 -8.78 30.89
CA ILE A 277 5.60 -7.51 31.21
C ILE A 277 4.63 -6.31 31.13
N LEU A 278 3.50 -6.47 30.44
CA LEU A 278 2.45 -5.46 30.30
C LEU A 278 1.40 -5.50 31.43
N SER A 279 1.47 -6.47 32.36
CA SER A 279 0.46 -6.63 33.43
C SER A 279 0.33 -5.39 34.33
N THR A 280 1.42 -4.69 34.58
CA THR A 280 1.44 -3.46 35.41
C THR A 280 0.70 -2.30 34.74
N ARG A 281 0.66 -2.25 33.42
CA ARG A 281 -0.04 -1.23 32.64
C ARG A 281 -1.57 -1.33 32.74
N ILE A 282 -2.09 -2.54 32.96
CA ILE A 282 -3.54 -2.81 33.04
C ILE A 282 -4.11 -2.42 34.41
N SER A 283 -3.28 -2.37 35.43
CA SER A 283 -3.67 -2.06 36.82
C SER A 283 -3.80 -0.56 37.10
N GLY A 284 -3.38 0.33 36.15
CA GLY A 284 -3.40 1.77 36.29
C GLY A 284 -4.55 2.44 35.53
N GLU A 285 -4.90 3.67 35.89
CA GLU A 285 -5.83 4.55 35.15
C GLU A 285 -5.16 5.18 33.90
N GLU A 286 -4.06 4.62 33.41
CA GLU A 286 -3.29 5.12 32.30
C GLU A 286 -3.93 4.77 30.94
N ASP A 287 -3.46 5.42 29.89
CA ASP A 287 -3.88 5.19 28.50
C ASP A 287 -3.86 3.68 28.13
N PRO A 288 -4.80 3.22 27.32
CA PRO A 288 -4.89 1.82 26.91
C PRO A 288 -3.60 1.35 26.25
N ILE A 289 -3.22 0.08 26.48
CA ILE A 289 -2.07 -0.56 25.84
C ILE A 289 -2.20 -0.44 24.32
N THR A 290 -1.15 0.04 23.68
CA THR A 290 -1.09 0.18 22.22
C THR A 290 -0.59 -1.10 21.56
N LEU A 291 -0.90 -1.27 20.27
CA LEU A 291 -0.39 -2.40 19.50
C LEU A 291 1.15 -2.38 19.41
N ASP A 292 1.75 -1.19 19.33
CA ASP A 292 3.22 -1.04 19.30
C ASP A 292 3.89 -1.49 20.59
N GLU A 293 3.24 -1.27 21.75
CA GLU A 293 3.72 -1.79 23.02
C GLU A 293 3.64 -3.32 23.07
N ILE A 294 2.59 -3.93 22.52
CA ILE A 294 2.45 -5.39 22.46
C ILE A 294 3.54 -5.97 21.54
N ILE A 295 3.78 -5.37 20.37
CA ILE A 295 4.86 -5.80 19.46
C ILE A 295 6.23 -5.65 20.14
N THR A 296 6.42 -4.57 20.88
CA THR A 296 7.65 -4.37 21.65
C THR A 296 7.82 -5.46 22.71
N ALA A 297 6.73 -5.88 23.37
CA ALA A 297 6.75 -6.98 24.34
C ALA A 297 7.10 -8.32 23.67
N VAL A 298 6.51 -8.64 22.52
CA VAL A 298 6.88 -9.82 21.71
C VAL A 298 8.37 -9.81 21.39
N ASN A 299 8.89 -8.69 20.90
CA ASN A 299 10.31 -8.55 20.53
C ASN A 299 11.26 -8.54 21.76
N LYS A 300 10.72 -8.38 22.98
CA LYS A 300 11.41 -8.58 24.26
C LYS A 300 11.19 -9.98 24.85
N GLU A 301 10.68 -10.90 24.04
CA GLU A 301 10.47 -12.31 24.42
C GLU A 301 9.43 -12.50 25.55
N ASP A 302 8.40 -11.63 25.62
CA ASP A 302 7.26 -11.85 26.52
C ASP A 302 6.48 -13.09 26.06
N LEU A 303 6.48 -14.12 26.89
CA LEU A 303 5.93 -15.44 26.54
C LEU A 303 4.45 -15.36 26.19
N LEU A 304 3.66 -14.64 26.98
CA LEU A 304 2.22 -14.52 26.74
C LEU A 304 1.93 -13.83 25.40
N CYS A 305 2.63 -12.75 25.09
CA CYS A 305 2.48 -12.04 23.83
C CYS A 305 2.93 -12.89 22.63
N ILE A 306 4.01 -13.68 22.76
CA ILE A 306 4.48 -14.62 21.72
C ILE A 306 3.40 -15.67 21.45
N GLU A 307 2.89 -16.35 22.47
CA GLU A 307 1.86 -17.39 22.32
C GLU A 307 0.63 -16.88 21.57
N ILE A 308 0.14 -15.69 21.92
CA ILE A 308 -1.04 -15.11 21.23
C ILE A 308 -0.72 -14.78 19.77
N VAL A 309 0.46 -14.25 19.47
CA VAL A 309 0.88 -13.96 18.09
C VAL A 309 0.99 -15.25 17.27
N GLU A 310 1.51 -16.34 17.85
CA GLU A 310 1.57 -17.64 17.18
C GLU A 310 0.19 -18.20 16.90
N GLU A 311 -0.76 -18.11 17.85
CA GLU A 311 -2.15 -18.52 17.67
C GLU A 311 -2.81 -17.73 16.52
N ILE A 312 -2.61 -16.42 16.48
CA ILE A 312 -3.10 -15.55 15.39
C ILE A 312 -2.47 -15.96 14.07
N GLY A 313 -1.17 -16.22 14.04
CA GLY A 313 -0.46 -16.68 12.85
C GLY A 313 -1.01 -17.99 12.30
N GLN A 314 -1.33 -18.95 13.17
CA GLN A 314 -1.97 -20.21 12.76
C GLN A 314 -3.37 -19.99 12.16
N LYS A 315 -4.19 -19.14 12.81
CA LYS A 315 -5.53 -18.77 12.33
C LYS A 315 -5.48 -18.10 10.96
N LEU A 316 -4.57 -17.13 10.78
CA LEU A 316 -4.35 -16.45 9.50
C LEU A 316 -3.87 -17.42 8.43
N GLY A 317 -2.88 -18.25 8.73
CA GLY A 317 -2.29 -19.19 7.78
C GLY A 317 -3.31 -20.19 7.22
N LYS A 318 -4.27 -20.63 8.04
CA LYS A 318 -5.38 -21.47 7.58
C LYS A 318 -6.23 -20.77 6.52
N GLN A 319 -6.54 -19.50 6.70
CA GLN A 319 -7.34 -18.73 5.74
C GLN A 319 -6.52 -18.31 4.50
N ILE A 320 -5.24 -17.97 4.69
CA ILE A 320 -4.32 -17.68 3.58
C ILE A 320 -4.15 -18.92 2.67
N ALA A 321 -4.15 -20.14 3.22
CA ALA A 321 -4.15 -21.37 2.43
C ALA A 321 -5.35 -21.44 1.48
N GLY A 322 -6.52 -20.98 1.91
CA GLY A 322 -7.70 -20.84 1.04
C GLY A 322 -7.47 -19.86 -0.11
N LEU A 323 -6.86 -18.70 0.17
CA LEU A 323 -6.51 -17.73 -0.89
C LEU A 323 -5.51 -18.31 -1.89
N ILE A 324 -4.49 -19.02 -1.42
CA ILE A 324 -3.49 -19.70 -2.28
C ILE A 324 -4.19 -20.71 -3.17
N ASN A 325 -5.11 -21.53 -2.65
CA ASN A 325 -5.86 -22.51 -3.44
C ASN A 325 -6.79 -21.88 -4.49
N ILE A 326 -7.28 -20.65 -4.26
CA ILE A 326 -8.22 -19.96 -5.15
C ILE A 326 -7.49 -19.15 -6.23
N PHE A 327 -6.46 -18.40 -5.83
CA PHE A 327 -5.79 -17.43 -6.70
C PHE A 327 -4.50 -17.96 -7.32
N ASN A 328 -3.90 -19.01 -6.75
CA ASN A 328 -2.57 -19.52 -7.15
C ASN A 328 -1.54 -18.39 -7.36
N PRO A 329 -1.31 -17.51 -6.36
CA PRO A 329 -0.40 -16.40 -6.54
C PRO A 329 1.05 -16.85 -6.57
N GLU A 330 1.90 -16.13 -7.29
CA GLU A 330 3.36 -16.34 -7.27
C GLU A 330 3.93 -15.92 -5.90
N LEU A 331 3.34 -14.89 -5.28
CA LEU A 331 3.86 -14.31 -4.06
C LEU A 331 2.73 -13.93 -3.07
N VAL A 332 2.89 -14.35 -1.83
CA VAL A 332 2.10 -13.86 -0.68
C VAL A 332 3.01 -13.04 0.21
N ILE A 333 2.68 -11.76 0.41
CA ILE A 333 3.46 -10.83 1.23
C ILE A 333 2.73 -10.61 2.55
N ILE A 334 3.37 -10.93 3.67
CA ILE A 334 2.83 -10.65 4.99
C ILE A 334 3.33 -9.27 5.44
N GLY A 335 2.41 -8.34 5.57
CA GLY A 335 2.69 -6.96 5.98
C GLY A 335 1.78 -6.48 7.10
N GLY A 336 1.77 -5.17 7.32
CA GLY A 336 1.06 -4.56 8.44
C GLY A 336 1.85 -4.62 9.74
N THR A 337 1.25 -4.07 10.79
CA THR A 337 1.92 -3.83 12.08
C THR A 337 2.36 -5.14 12.75
N LEU A 338 1.54 -6.22 12.66
CA LEU A 338 1.91 -7.50 13.26
C LEU A 338 3.09 -8.18 12.56
N SER A 339 3.37 -7.85 11.29
CA SER A 339 4.54 -8.40 10.60
C SER A 339 5.87 -7.99 11.24
N LEU A 340 5.87 -6.95 12.08
CA LEU A 340 7.04 -6.48 12.83
C LEU A 340 7.45 -7.43 13.95
N THR A 341 6.61 -8.41 14.31
CA THR A 341 6.97 -9.50 15.23
C THR A 341 7.83 -10.59 14.56
N GLY A 342 8.14 -10.42 13.26
CA GLY A 342 9.08 -11.27 12.53
C GLY A 342 8.63 -12.73 12.43
N ASP A 343 9.49 -13.65 12.87
CA ASP A 343 9.25 -15.08 12.77
C ASP A 343 8.14 -15.58 13.70
N TYR A 344 7.83 -14.88 14.79
CA TYR A 344 6.75 -15.25 15.69
C TYR A 344 5.38 -15.31 14.99
N ILE A 345 5.12 -14.46 14.00
CA ILE A 345 3.91 -14.55 13.21
C ILE A 345 4.10 -15.32 11.89
N THR A 346 5.27 -15.18 11.23
CA THR A 346 5.45 -15.73 9.88
C THR A 346 5.62 -17.23 9.84
N GLN A 347 6.28 -17.84 10.83
CA GLN A 347 6.45 -19.29 10.88
C GLN A 347 5.14 -20.04 11.13
N PRO A 348 4.28 -19.64 12.10
CA PRO A 348 2.94 -20.22 12.25
C PRO A 348 2.08 -20.11 11.00
N ILE A 349 2.12 -18.95 10.29
CA ILE A 349 1.43 -18.78 9.01
C ILE A 349 1.94 -19.81 8.00
N LYS A 350 3.25 -19.91 7.77
CA LYS A 350 3.84 -20.85 6.80
C LYS A 350 3.51 -22.31 7.13
N THR A 351 3.54 -22.67 8.41
CA THR A 351 3.20 -24.00 8.89
C THR A 351 1.73 -24.35 8.61
N ALA A 352 0.82 -23.42 8.92
CA ALA A 352 -0.60 -23.60 8.66
C ALA A 352 -0.90 -23.64 7.14
N VAL A 353 -0.28 -22.79 6.34
CA VAL A 353 -0.43 -22.83 4.88
C VAL A 353 -0.03 -24.19 4.32
N ARG A 354 1.12 -24.74 4.71
CA ARG A 354 1.55 -26.09 4.28
C ARG A 354 0.56 -27.18 4.67
N LYS A 355 -0.12 -27.02 5.80
CA LYS A 355 -1.10 -28.00 6.29
C LYS A 355 -2.44 -27.95 5.55
N TYR A 356 -2.87 -26.78 5.07
CA TYR A 356 -4.22 -26.56 4.57
C TYR A 356 -4.30 -26.21 3.08
N SER A 357 -3.18 -25.91 2.41
CA SER A 357 -3.16 -25.71 0.94
C SER A 357 -2.83 -27.01 0.21
N LEU A 358 -3.21 -27.09 -1.08
CA LEU A 358 -2.82 -28.16 -1.98
C LEU A 358 -1.32 -28.09 -2.25
N ASN A 359 -0.64 -29.24 -2.16
CA ASN A 359 0.83 -29.30 -2.30
C ASN A 359 1.36 -28.73 -3.63
N LEU A 360 0.65 -28.94 -4.74
CA LEU A 360 1.04 -28.40 -6.04
C LEU A 360 0.98 -26.88 -6.05
N VAL A 361 -0.17 -26.32 -5.61
CA VAL A 361 -0.39 -24.86 -5.58
C VAL A 361 0.58 -24.18 -4.61
N ASN A 362 0.81 -24.79 -3.45
CA ASN A 362 1.75 -24.24 -2.46
C ASN A 362 3.21 -24.19 -2.93
N LYS A 363 3.60 -25.07 -3.87
CA LYS A 363 4.95 -25.04 -4.45
C LYS A 363 5.17 -23.86 -5.40
N ASP A 364 4.12 -23.35 -6.00
CA ASP A 364 4.16 -22.23 -6.93
C ASP A 364 4.18 -20.89 -6.19
N SER A 365 3.76 -20.87 -4.90
CA SER A 365 3.62 -19.65 -4.10
C SER A 365 4.75 -19.50 -3.09
N ALA A 366 5.43 -18.36 -3.10
CA ALA A 366 6.35 -17.98 -2.03
C ALA A 366 5.66 -17.12 -0.96
N ILE A 367 5.98 -17.34 0.31
CA ILE A 367 5.48 -16.50 1.43
C ILE A 367 6.65 -15.75 2.04
N ILE A 368 6.60 -14.41 1.95
CA ILE A 368 7.65 -13.51 2.45
C ILE A 368 7.05 -12.39 3.31
N THR A 369 7.90 -11.69 4.03
CA THR A 369 7.50 -10.49 4.79
C THR A 369 7.69 -9.23 3.96
N SER A 370 6.87 -8.21 4.22
CA SER A 370 6.98 -6.86 3.66
C SER A 370 8.40 -6.32 3.85
N LYS A 371 9.01 -5.80 2.79
CA LYS A 371 10.31 -5.14 2.81
C LYS A 371 10.17 -3.68 3.27
N LEU A 372 9.11 -3.01 2.84
CA LEU A 372 8.85 -1.60 3.19
C LEU A 372 8.32 -1.42 4.61
N LYS A 373 7.77 -2.49 5.22
CA LYS A 373 7.24 -2.49 6.59
C LYS A 373 6.26 -1.33 6.84
N ASP A 374 6.57 -0.48 7.83
CA ASP A 374 5.79 0.70 8.21
C ASP A 374 5.70 1.79 7.12
N LYS A 375 6.60 1.77 6.14
CA LYS A 375 6.63 2.69 5.00
C LYS A 375 5.78 2.22 3.81
N ALA A 376 5.25 0.99 3.82
CA ALA A 376 4.53 0.44 2.66
C ALA A 376 3.33 1.32 2.25
N GLY A 377 2.55 1.82 3.22
CA GLY A 377 1.40 2.69 2.97
C GLY A 377 1.78 4.01 2.30
N ILE A 378 2.78 4.71 2.84
CA ILE A 378 3.19 6.01 2.30
C ILE A 378 3.90 5.89 0.95
N VAL A 379 4.74 4.89 0.76
CA VAL A 379 5.37 4.62 -0.54
C VAL A 379 4.29 4.30 -1.57
N GLY A 380 3.33 3.44 -1.20
CA GLY A 380 2.19 3.11 -2.07
C GLY A 380 1.33 4.33 -2.41
N ALA A 381 1.04 5.20 -1.44
CA ALA A 381 0.31 6.45 -1.70
C ALA A 381 1.03 7.32 -2.74
N CYS A 382 2.34 7.50 -2.60
CA CYS A 382 3.15 8.25 -3.56
C CYS A 382 3.13 7.61 -4.96
N MET A 383 3.28 6.29 -5.04
CA MET A 383 3.26 5.56 -6.32
C MET A 383 1.88 5.61 -6.97
N LEU A 384 0.78 5.48 -6.20
CA LEU A 384 -0.58 5.65 -6.70
C LEU A 384 -0.85 7.07 -7.17
N ALA A 385 -0.35 8.10 -6.46
CA ALA A 385 -0.47 9.48 -6.93
C ALA A 385 0.11 9.67 -8.34
N ARG A 386 1.22 8.98 -8.64
CA ARG A 386 1.86 9.01 -9.96
C ARG A 386 1.09 8.16 -10.98
N SER A 387 0.83 6.90 -10.69
CA SER A 387 0.25 5.96 -11.68
C SER A 387 -1.16 6.36 -12.10
N ARG A 388 -1.97 6.88 -11.19
CA ARG A 388 -3.32 7.38 -11.47
C ARG A 388 -3.39 8.50 -12.51
N MET A 389 -2.29 9.19 -12.77
CA MET A 389 -2.20 10.18 -13.87
C MET A 389 -2.07 9.52 -15.25
N PHE A 390 -1.65 8.25 -15.29
CA PHE A 390 -1.27 7.58 -16.54
C PHE A 390 -2.01 6.26 -16.79
N GLU A 391 -2.84 5.76 -15.89
CA GLU A 391 -3.58 4.49 -16.01
C GLU A 391 -4.98 4.61 -16.64
N SER A 392 -5.47 5.78 -16.99
CA SER A 392 -6.83 5.99 -17.56
C SER A 392 -6.88 5.83 -19.08
#